data_c17aa067a1697a4cf4ea3c7ee3f3dd41
#
_entry.id   c17aa067a1697a4cf4ea3c7ee3f3dd41
#
_cell.length_a   1.000
_cell.length_b   1.000
_cell.length_c   1.000
_cell.angle_alpha   90.00
_cell.angle_beta   90.00
_cell.angle_gamma   90.00
#
_symmetry.space_group_name_H-M   'P 1'
#
loop_
_entity.id
_entity.type
_entity.pdbx_description
1 polymer ?
#
loop_
_entity_poly.entity_id
_entity_poly.type
_entity_poly.pdbx_seq_one_letter_code
_entity_poly.pdbx_strand_id
1 'polypeptide(L)'
;MEQKVPSYSTISRFCNNIVVARQREIFSCVIKEIVRKYAVDTSDAFVDGTKLEANANKYKFVWKPRKNHDRLNDGLRTVISEYFQLPPGKKDFTSKEVAGFLTKLSRKITDMGLAVVSGSGHRQTPIVRAYHALEKMLLKKLEYEETEAICGPNRNSYFKTDKDATAMCLKEDYYSGLGSNMHAAYSLQILVSKGLILDFLVSQDRADAKTLIPFLNSYYADFGSFPVRLCADSGYGSLDNYRYIASKSIGNYVKPQIWQKMIRGEYVDLYRFDEERNLICLNGKKAVVLAAARTHSRGKENKFYHIENCRGCKFKPYCMRCVADKKRQDRVFEVCYDLYEFKNQAITNLLSPKGIELRVNRSAQVEGAFGVIKQDMDYDRVRRKGLDNVSSECMLVCMGYNIRKLFSFIEGKAKTDYWIAPDTLEPEMPPKANLDKLMKKRLKGKNEELRDSYRHGKRAATKR
;
A
#
# COMPACT_ATOMS: atom_id res chain seq x y z
N MET A 1 -1.50 23.94 48.38
CA MET A 1 -0.20 23.64 47.77
C MET A 1 -0.33 23.96 46.29
N GLU A 2 0.27 25.04 45.83
CA GLU A 2 0.38 25.31 44.39
C GLU A 2 1.31 24.25 43.78
N GLN A 3 0.75 23.33 43.01
CA GLN A 3 1.56 22.38 42.26
C GLN A 3 2.34 23.13 41.17
N LYS A 4 3.67 23.07 41.24
CA LYS A 4 4.52 23.64 40.18
C LYS A 4 4.20 23.00 38.84
N VAL A 5 3.77 23.83 37.89
CA VAL A 5 3.55 23.39 36.52
C VAL A 5 4.87 22.84 35.94
N PRO A 6 4.87 21.62 35.34
CA PRO A 6 6.08 21.05 34.76
C PRO A 6 6.65 21.95 33.66
N SER A 7 7.98 22.05 33.59
CA SER A 7 8.62 22.79 32.50
C SER A 7 8.43 22.11 31.16
N TYR A 8 8.51 22.86 30.06
CA TYR A 8 8.50 22.32 28.68
C TYR A 8 9.49 21.17 28.50
N SER A 9 10.72 21.31 29.00
CA SER A 9 11.74 20.27 28.92
C SER A 9 11.40 18.99 29.69
N THR A 10 10.66 19.12 30.82
CA THR A 10 10.16 17.98 31.59
C THR A 10 9.09 17.23 30.81
N ILE A 11 8.13 17.94 30.21
CA ILE A 11 7.09 17.35 29.35
C ILE A 11 7.71 16.69 28.14
N SER A 12 8.65 17.35 27.46
CA SER A 12 9.33 16.81 26.29
C SER A 12 10.10 15.52 26.62
N ARG A 13 10.85 15.49 27.74
CA ARG A 13 11.57 14.27 28.20
C ARG A 13 10.60 13.15 28.55
N PHE A 14 9.52 13.43 29.24
CA PHE A 14 8.49 12.44 29.52
C PHE A 14 7.89 11.84 28.25
N CYS A 15 7.50 12.69 27.29
CA CYS A 15 6.98 12.23 26.00
C CYS A 15 7.98 11.37 25.23
N ASN A 16 9.24 11.79 25.17
CA ASN A 16 10.26 11.08 24.37
C ASN A 16 10.73 9.77 25.02
N ASN A 17 10.86 9.73 26.33
CA ASN A 17 11.47 8.58 27.02
C ASN A 17 10.42 7.58 27.54
N ILE A 18 9.24 8.03 27.91
CA ILE A 18 8.21 7.19 28.52
C ILE A 18 7.05 6.92 27.56
N VAL A 19 6.45 8.00 27.02
CA VAL A 19 5.26 7.85 26.17
C VAL A 19 5.59 7.10 24.87
N VAL A 20 6.70 7.41 24.21
CA VAL A 20 7.14 6.71 22.99
C VAL A 20 7.34 5.21 23.25
N ALA A 21 8.01 4.87 24.36
CA ALA A 21 8.30 3.46 24.69
C ALA A 21 7.05 2.65 25.07
N ARG A 22 6.02 3.31 25.61
CA ARG A 22 4.81 2.63 26.14
C ARG A 22 3.52 3.07 25.46
N GLN A 23 3.60 3.65 24.28
CA GLN A 23 2.44 4.21 23.56
C GLN A 23 1.28 3.22 23.41
N ARG A 24 1.57 1.96 23.06
CA ARG A 24 0.54 0.92 22.91
C ARG A 24 -0.15 0.61 24.24
N GLU A 25 0.62 0.40 25.30
CA GLU A 25 0.08 0.10 26.63
C GLU A 25 -0.81 1.23 27.13
N ILE A 26 -0.35 2.50 26.99
CA ILE A 26 -1.10 3.68 27.41
C ILE A 26 -2.43 3.75 26.65
N PHE A 27 -2.38 3.67 25.32
CA PHE A 27 -3.59 3.76 24.48
C PHE A 27 -4.57 2.63 24.80
N SER A 28 -4.10 1.39 24.79
CA SER A 28 -4.91 0.19 25.04
C SER A 28 -5.56 0.23 26.43
N CYS A 29 -4.82 0.63 27.46
CA CYS A 29 -5.35 0.73 28.82
C CYS A 29 -6.52 1.74 28.91
N VAL A 30 -6.33 2.93 28.34
CA VAL A 30 -7.36 4.00 28.37
C VAL A 30 -8.61 3.57 27.59
N ILE A 31 -8.42 3.00 26.39
CA ILE A 31 -9.56 2.61 25.55
C ILE A 31 -10.32 1.44 26.15
N LYS A 32 -9.65 0.43 26.68
CA LYS A 32 -10.32 -0.68 27.37
C LYS A 32 -11.18 -0.20 28.55
N GLU A 33 -10.67 0.75 29.32
CA GLU A 33 -11.42 1.31 30.45
C GLU A 33 -12.66 2.10 29.97
N ILE A 34 -12.55 2.86 28.87
CA ILE A 34 -13.69 3.56 28.28
C ILE A 34 -14.73 2.53 27.78
N VAL A 35 -14.30 1.53 27.02
CA VAL A 35 -15.17 0.48 26.48
C VAL A 35 -15.90 -0.27 27.61
N ARG A 36 -15.17 -0.65 28.67
CA ARG A 36 -15.72 -1.33 29.85
C ARG A 36 -16.72 -0.45 30.60
N LYS A 37 -16.34 0.80 30.90
CA LYS A 37 -17.15 1.72 31.72
C LYS A 37 -18.45 2.12 31.06
N TYR A 38 -18.44 2.30 29.74
CA TYR A 38 -19.61 2.74 28.98
C TYR A 38 -20.27 1.63 28.19
N ALA A 39 -19.90 0.35 28.42
CA ALA A 39 -20.43 -0.84 27.76
C ALA A 39 -20.50 -0.68 26.23
N VAL A 40 -19.44 -0.16 25.63
CA VAL A 40 -19.38 0.12 24.21
C VAL A 40 -19.38 -1.19 23.41
N ASP A 41 -20.36 -1.39 22.55
CA ASP A 41 -20.40 -2.54 21.64
C ASP A 41 -19.31 -2.43 20.57
N THR A 42 -18.37 -3.36 20.59
CA THR A 42 -17.23 -3.43 19.65
C THR A 42 -17.42 -4.50 18.57
N SER A 43 -18.63 -5.06 18.43
CA SER A 43 -18.92 -6.13 17.46
C SER A 43 -18.78 -5.69 16.00
N ASP A 44 -19.12 -4.43 15.68
CA ASP A 44 -18.98 -3.83 14.37
C ASP A 44 -17.74 -2.91 14.33
N ALA A 45 -16.76 -3.26 13.53
CA ALA A 45 -15.54 -2.48 13.37
C ALA A 45 -15.44 -1.86 11.96
N PHE A 46 -15.05 -0.60 11.93
CA PHE A 46 -14.86 0.19 10.72
C PHE A 46 -13.40 0.56 10.58
N VAL A 47 -12.76 0.15 9.48
CA VAL A 47 -11.33 0.44 9.22
C VAL A 47 -11.20 1.35 8.02
N ASP A 48 -10.37 2.37 8.17
CA ASP A 48 -9.91 3.21 7.08
C ASP A 48 -8.54 3.81 7.38
N GLY A 49 -7.88 4.31 6.34
CA GLY A 49 -6.57 4.90 6.42
C GLY A 49 -6.52 6.29 5.79
N THR A 50 -5.69 7.14 6.39
CA THR A 50 -5.33 8.43 5.80
C THR A 50 -3.83 8.58 5.71
N LYS A 51 -3.37 9.41 4.78
CA LYS A 51 -1.96 9.76 4.65
C LYS A 51 -1.73 11.10 5.32
N LEU A 52 -0.72 11.13 6.19
CA LEU A 52 -0.24 12.34 6.86
C LEU A 52 1.10 12.72 6.27
N GLU A 53 1.28 14.00 5.96
CA GLU A 53 2.55 14.51 5.46
C GLU A 53 3.61 14.41 6.57
N ALA A 54 4.80 13.90 6.22
CA ALA A 54 5.92 13.80 7.13
C ALA A 54 6.67 15.12 7.25
N ASN A 55 7.27 15.37 8.42
CA ASN A 55 8.18 16.50 8.62
C ASN A 55 9.53 16.25 7.95
N ALA A 56 9.50 16.15 6.62
CA ALA A 56 10.68 15.84 5.82
C ALA A 56 10.74 16.71 4.56
N ASN A 57 11.96 16.96 4.08
CA ASN A 57 12.16 17.68 2.83
C ASN A 57 11.82 16.78 1.64
N LYS A 58 10.75 17.11 0.93
CA LYS A 58 10.23 16.33 -0.20
C LYS A 58 11.21 16.21 -1.38
N TYR A 59 12.19 17.09 -1.50
CA TYR A 59 13.20 17.08 -2.57
C TYR A 59 14.42 16.22 -2.23
N LYS A 60 14.62 15.84 -0.96
CA LYS A 60 15.75 14.99 -0.50
C LYS A 60 15.32 13.52 -0.38
N PHE A 61 14.70 12.97 -1.42
CA PHE A 61 14.32 11.56 -1.45
C PHE A 61 15.38 10.69 -2.14
N VAL A 62 15.40 9.42 -1.78
CA VAL A 62 16.30 8.39 -2.33
C VAL A 62 15.46 7.19 -2.76
N TRP A 63 15.66 6.75 -4.00
CA TRP A 63 15.04 5.53 -4.52
C TRP A 63 15.95 4.32 -4.35
N LYS A 64 15.36 3.15 -4.09
CA LYS A 64 16.09 1.87 -4.07
C LYS A 64 16.68 1.58 -5.45
N PRO A 65 18.02 1.37 -5.57
CA PRO A 65 18.72 1.40 -6.84
C PRO A 65 18.68 0.06 -7.61
N ARG A 66 17.49 -0.50 -7.91
CA ARG A 66 17.38 -1.83 -8.54
C ARG A 66 18.20 -1.97 -9.84
N LYS A 67 17.86 -1.18 -10.87
CA LYS A 67 18.52 -1.25 -12.19
C LYS A 67 19.99 -0.77 -12.15
N ASN A 68 20.30 0.21 -11.29
CA ASN A 68 21.64 0.73 -11.16
C ASN A 68 22.54 -0.25 -10.39
N HIS A 69 21.97 -1.09 -9.53
CA HIS A 69 22.66 -2.15 -8.82
C HIS A 69 23.18 -3.21 -9.80
N ASP A 70 22.35 -3.66 -10.75
CA ASP A 70 22.76 -4.61 -11.80
C ASP A 70 23.89 -4.04 -12.65
N ARG A 71 23.77 -2.79 -13.11
CA ARG A 71 24.82 -2.09 -13.88
C ARG A 71 26.12 -1.95 -13.11
N LEU A 72 26.04 -1.68 -11.80
CA LEU A 72 27.24 -1.59 -10.93
C LEU A 72 27.92 -2.95 -10.82
N ASN A 73 27.16 -4.03 -10.62
CA ASN A 73 27.69 -5.39 -10.54
C ASN A 73 28.30 -5.84 -11.88
N ASP A 74 27.73 -5.46 -13.01
CA ASP A 74 28.32 -5.71 -14.33
C ASP A 74 29.65 -4.97 -14.52
N GLY A 75 29.71 -3.71 -14.12
CA GLY A 75 30.95 -2.93 -14.12
C GLY A 75 32.01 -3.50 -13.19
N LEU A 76 31.64 -3.91 -11.98
CA LEU A 76 32.53 -4.58 -11.03
C LEU A 76 33.10 -5.88 -11.63
N ARG A 77 32.24 -6.70 -12.26
CA ARG A 77 32.67 -7.94 -12.91
C ARG A 77 33.71 -7.66 -13.99
N THR A 78 33.46 -6.68 -14.85
CA THR A 78 34.38 -6.32 -15.95
C THR A 78 35.75 -5.94 -15.38
N VAL A 79 35.82 -5.01 -14.43
CA VAL A 79 37.09 -4.54 -13.88
C VAL A 79 37.83 -5.63 -13.08
N ILE A 80 37.09 -6.43 -12.28
CA ILE A 80 37.70 -7.47 -11.43
C ILE A 80 38.23 -8.62 -12.32
N SER A 81 37.50 -9.02 -13.36
CA SER A 81 37.90 -10.12 -14.24
C SER A 81 39.18 -9.86 -15.05
N GLU A 82 39.54 -8.59 -15.24
CA GLU A 82 40.83 -8.22 -15.88
C GLU A 82 42.04 -8.62 -15.06
N TYR A 83 41.93 -8.70 -13.72
CA TYR A 83 43.04 -8.91 -12.82
C TYR A 83 42.92 -10.13 -11.93
N PHE A 84 41.72 -10.72 -11.82
CA PHE A 84 41.42 -11.84 -10.94
C PHE A 84 40.48 -12.83 -11.62
N GLN A 85 40.68 -14.12 -11.35
CA GLN A 85 39.74 -15.16 -11.74
C GLN A 85 38.48 -15.10 -10.88
N LEU A 86 37.33 -15.03 -11.50
CA LEU A 86 36.04 -15.07 -10.83
C LEU A 86 35.37 -16.45 -10.96
N PRO A 87 34.65 -16.91 -9.94
CA PRO A 87 33.84 -18.13 -10.05
C PRO A 87 32.85 -18.04 -11.21
N PRO A 88 32.61 -19.13 -11.96
CA PRO A 88 31.60 -19.17 -13.02
C PRO A 88 30.24 -18.73 -12.50
N GLY A 89 29.56 -17.82 -13.21
CA GLY A 89 28.20 -17.37 -12.86
C GLY A 89 28.10 -16.35 -11.72
N LYS A 90 29.20 -15.86 -11.16
CA LYS A 90 29.18 -14.79 -10.14
C LYS A 90 28.54 -13.52 -10.72
N LYS A 91 27.36 -13.15 -10.24
CA LYS A 91 26.59 -11.96 -10.71
C LYS A 91 26.64 -10.81 -9.73
N ASP A 92 26.64 -11.09 -8.43
CA ASP A 92 26.54 -10.09 -7.38
C ASP A 92 27.83 -10.04 -6.54
N PHE A 93 28.18 -8.83 -6.11
CA PHE A 93 29.30 -8.56 -5.24
C PHE A 93 28.82 -7.80 -4.00
N THR A 94 29.32 -8.15 -2.84
CA THR A 94 29.16 -7.37 -1.60
C THR A 94 30.26 -6.31 -1.50
N SER A 95 30.02 -5.23 -0.76
CA SER A 95 31.04 -4.21 -0.49
C SER A 95 32.31 -4.81 0.14
N LYS A 96 32.15 -5.81 1.01
CA LYS A 96 33.24 -6.53 1.65
C LYS A 96 34.11 -7.30 0.64
N GLU A 97 33.48 -7.96 -0.35
CA GLU A 97 34.23 -8.65 -1.43
C GLU A 97 34.98 -7.64 -2.31
N VAL A 98 34.30 -6.53 -2.70
CA VAL A 98 34.93 -5.47 -3.50
C VAL A 98 36.11 -4.85 -2.77
N ALA A 99 36.01 -4.57 -1.47
CA ALA A 99 37.10 -4.09 -0.64
C ALA A 99 38.27 -5.09 -0.59
N GLY A 100 37.98 -6.40 -0.52
CA GLY A 100 39.00 -7.45 -0.61
C GLY A 100 39.75 -7.45 -1.95
N PHE A 101 39.05 -7.26 -3.07
CA PHE A 101 39.68 -7.12 -4.38
C PHE A 101 40.51 -5.82 -4.49
N LEU A 102 40.01 -4.72 -3.95
CA LEU A 102 40.73 -3.44 -3.93
C LEU A 102 42.06 -3.56 -3.15
N THR A 103 42.04 -4.23 -1.99
CA THR A 103 43.28 -4.49 -1.20
C THR A 103 44.29 -5.37 -1.96
N LYS A 104 43.79 -6.42 -2.63
CA LYS A 104 44.65 -7.29 -3.47
C LYS A 104 45.25 -6.52 -4.65
N LEU A 105 44.46 -5.63 -5.28
CA LEU A 105 44.94 -4.81 -6.40
C LEU A 105 45.95 -3.78 -5.94
N SER A 106 45.78 -3.16 -4.77
CA SER A 106 46.77 -2.26 -4.14
C SER A 106 48.09 -2.96 -3.90
N ARG A 107 48.09 -4.18 -3.38
CA ARG A 107 49.33 -4.98 -3.19
C ARG A 107 50.03 -5.23 -4.52
N LYS A 108 49.30 -5.66 -5.57
CA LYS A 108 49.90 -5.85 -6.91
C LYS A 108 50.55 -4.57 -7.45
N ILE A 109 49.94 -3.41 -7.24
CA ILE A 109 50.51 -2.10 -7.64
C ILE A 109 51.81 -1.84 -6.90
N THR A 110 51.87 -2.10 -5.59
CA THR A 110 53.08 -1.95 -4.78
C THR A 110 54.16 -2.93 -5.22
N ASP A 111 53.84 -4.20 -5.46
CA ASP A 111 54.77 -5.24 -5.91
C ASP A 111 55.40 -4.90 -7.30
N MET A 112 54.66 -4.16 -8.13
CA MET A 112 55.15 -3.65 -9.43
C MET A 112 55.98 -2.38 -9.32
N GLY A 113 56.22 -1.87 -8.11
CA GLY A 113 56.96 -0.62 -7.90
C GLY A 113 56.22 0.64 -8.37
N LEU A 114 54.89 0.54 -8.55
CA LEU A 114 54.04 1.65 -9.01
C LEU A 114 53.44 2.40 -7.82
N ALA A 115 53.30 3.70 -7.96
CA ALA A 115 52.57 4.51 -6.99
C ALA A 115 51.14 4.77 -7.47
N VAL A 116 50.17 4.78 -6.53
CA VAL A 116 48.79 5.21 -6.80
C VAL A 116 48.78 6.73 -6.90
N VAL A 117 48.76 7.24 -8.13
CA VAL A 117 48.77 8.68 -8.42
C VAL A 117 47.34 9.17 -8.60
N SER A 118 46.94 10.22 -7.86
CA SER A 118 45.66 10.88 -7.99
C SER A 118 45.65 11.81 -9.21
N GLY A 119 44.53 11.82 -9.97
CA GLY A 119 44.31 12.73 -11.11
C GLY A 119 43.80 12.04 -12.36
N SER A 120 43.36 12.81 -13.34
CA SER A 120 42.74 12.33 -14.59
C SER A 120 43.70 12.33 -15.80
N GLY A 121 45.00 12.38 -15.59
CA GLY A 121 45.99 12.51 -16.67
C GLY A 121 46.27 11.18 -17.42
N HIS A 122 46.77 11.31 -18.66
CA HIS A 122 47.19 10.18 -19.53
C HIS A 122 48.33 9.32 -18.99
N ARG A 123 48.96 9.72 -17.89
CA ARG A 123 50.13 9.03 -17.26
C ARG A 123 49.75 7.89 -16.31
N GLN A 124 48.46 7.64 -16.08
CA GLN A 124 48.02 6.50 -15.24
C GLN A 124 48.15 5.17 -15.98
N THR A 125 48.80 4.22 -15.36
CA THR A 125 48.81 2.84 -15.88
C THR A 125 47.45 2.19 -15.84
N PRO A 126 47.14 1.18 -16.67
CA PRO A 126 45.84 0.49 -16.70
C PRO A 126 45.44 -0.02 -15.31
N ILE A 127 46.37 -0.59 -14.54
CA ILE A 127 46.10 -1.14 -13.21
C ILE A 127 45.71 -0.06 -12.17
N VAL A 128 46.36 1.12 -12.24
CA VAL A 128 46.05 2.26 -11.37
C VAL A 128 44.69 2.83 -11.72
N ARG A 129 44.32 2.87 -13.02
CA ARG A 129 42.95 3.25 -13.47
C ARG A 129 41.90 2.27 -12.96
N ALA A 130 42.16 0.95 -13.02
CA ALA A 130 41.31 -0.08 -12.48
C ALA A 130 41.11 0.06 -10.96
N TYR A 131 42.19 0.38 -10.22
CA TYR A 131 42.11 0.65 -8.79
C TYR A 131 41.15 1.79 -8.46
N HIS A 132 41.32 2.94 -9.11
CA HIS A 132 40.39 4.08 -8.90
C HIS A 132 38.94 3.81 -9.34
N ALA A 133 38.78 3.03 -10.42
CA ALA A 133 37.46 2.61 -10.84
C ALA A 133 36.77 1.71 -9.78
N LEU A 134 37.52 0.75 -9.21
CA LEU A 134 37.05 -0.12 -8.16
C LEU A 134 36.76 0.65 -6.86
N GLU A 135 37.57 1.62 -6.49
CA GLU A 135 37.38 2.49 -5.35
C GLU A 135 36.04 3.27 -5.46
N LYS A 136 35.81 3.91 -6.61
CA LYS A 136 34.53 4.60 -6.88
C LYS A 136 33.34 3.65 -6.84
N MET A 137 33.50 2.44 -7.39
CA MET A 137 32.43 1.43 -7.38
C MET A 137 32.17 0.90 -5.97
N LEU A 138 33.21 0.77 -5.12
CA LEU A 138 33.08 0.38 -3.72
C LEU A 138 32.28 1.42 -2.93
N LEU A 139 32.61 2.71 -3.06
CA LEU A 139 31.85 3.78 -2.41
C LEU A 139 30.36 3.76 -2.84
N LYS A 140 30.13 3.54 -4.13
CA LYS A 140 28.75 3.44 -4.65
C LYS A 140 28.02 2.19 -4.15
N LYS A 141 28.75 1.07 -3.98
CA LYS A 141 28.19 -0.18 -3.43
C LYS A 141 27.77 -0.01 -1.98
N LEU A 142 28.62 0.66 -1.17
CA LEU A 142 28.29 0.98 0.23
C LEU A 142 27.04 1.86 0.33
N GLU A 143 26.91 2.90 -0.51
CA GLU A 143 25.71 3.75 -0.58
C GLU A 143 24.46 2.92 -0.92
N TYR A 144 24.57 1.94 -1.84
CA TYR A 144 23.46 1.10 -2.23
C TYR A 144 23.05 0.12 -1.13
N GLU A 145 24.01 -0.50 -0.45
CA GLU A 145 23.76 -1.39 0.68
C GLU A 145 23.11 -0.64 1.85
N GLU A 146 23.59 0.59 2.18
CA GLU A 146 22.93 1.45 3.17
C GLU A 146 21.48 1.76 2.77
N THR A 147 21.26 2.14 1.49
CA THR A 147 19.91 2.42 0.97
C THR A 147 19.01 1.21 1.07
N GLU A 148 19.51 0.01 0.76
CA GLU A 148 18.75 -1.23 0.87
C GLU A 148 18.44 -1.60 2.31
N ALA A 149 19.38 -1.39 3.23
CA ALA A 149 19.18 -1.61 4.66
C ALA A 149 18.09 -0.67 5.23
N ILE A 150 18.13 0.61 4.87
CA ILE A 150 17.11 1.60 5.28
C ILE A 150 15.74 1.26 4.69
N CYS A 151 15.67 0.92 3.40
CA CYS A 151 14.40 0.61 2.73
C CYS A 151 13.80 -0.71 3.21
N GLY A 152 14.61 -1.69 3.57
CA GLY A 152 14.16 -3.05 3.86
C GLY A 152 13.43 -3.70 2.66
N PRO A 153 12.70 -4.81 2.88
CA PRO A 153 12.05 -5.56 1.80
C PRO A 153 10.81 -4.86 1.23
N ASN A 154 10.14 -4.02 2.02
CA ASN A 154 8.80 -3.52 1.70
C ASN A 154 8.79 -2.13 1.06
N ARG A 155 9.80 -1.29 1.31
CA ARG A 155 9.86 0.07 0.78
C ARG A 155 10.74 0.17 -0.46
N ASN A 156 10.42 1.13 -1.32
CA ASN A 156 11.19 1.44 -2.52
C ASN A 156 11.90 2.80 -2.43
N SER A 157 11.68 3.56 -1.36
CA SER A 157 12.23 4.91 -1.18
C SER A 157 12.25 5.31 0.28
N TYR A 158 13.10 6.26 0.62
CA TYR A 158 13.11 6.97 1.89
C TYR A 158 13.50 8.44 1.68
N PHE A 159 13.43 9.27 2.71
CA PHE A 159 13.87 10.66 2.69
C PHE A 159 15.09 10.85 3.60
N LYS A 160 16.09 11.59 3.14
CA LYS A 160 17.33 11.83 3.93
C LYS A 160 17.06 12.54 5.26
N THR A 161 16.00 13.35 5.33
CA THR A 161 15.61 14.13 6.51
C THR A 161 14.70 13.39 7.48
N ASP A 162 14.06 12.29 7.01
CA ASP A 162 13.31 11.33 7.82
C ASP A 162 13.39 9.96 7.13
N LYS A 163 14.27 9.10 7.63
CA LYS A 163 14.57 7.80 7.00
C LYS A 163 13.37 6.84 7.04
N ASP A 164 12.39 7.06 7.91
CA ASP A 164 11.21 6.22 8.04
C ASP A 164 10.05 6.67 7.16
N ALA A 165 10.01 7.92 6.74
CA ALA A 165 8.99 8.41 5.82
C ALA A 165 9.14 7.78 4.43
N THR A 166 7.98 7.46 3.82
CA THR A 166 7.91 6.86 2.48
C THR A 166 7.28 7.84 1.50
N ALA A 167 7.73 7.83 0.24
CA ALA A 167 7.12 8.64 -0.81
C ALA A 167 5.71 8.12 -1.12
N MET A 168 4.68 8.91 -0.82
CA MET A 168 3.27 8.61 -1.05
C MET A 168 2.60 9.76 -1.81
N CYS A 169 1.58 9.43 -2.59
CA CYS A 169 0.74 10.44 -3.23
C CYS A 169 -0.31 10.90 -2.22
N LEU A 170 -0.32 12.19 -1.89
CA LEU A 170 -1.33 12.81 -1.05
C LEU A 170 -2.49 13.32 -1.91
N LYS A 171 -3.70 13.41 -1.31
CA LYS A 171 -4.86 14.03 -1.98
C LYS A 171 -4.64 15.54 -2.13
N GLU A 172 -4.09 16.16 -1.11
CA GLU A 172 -3.78 17.60 -1.04
C GLU A 172 -2.39 17.79 -0.44
N ASP A 173 -1.70 18.83 -0.88
CA ASP A 173 -0.42 19.29 -0.33
C ASP A 173 -0.73 20.28 0.80
N TYR A 174 -0.14 20.08 1.98
CA TYR A 174 -0.32 20.93 3.16
C TYR A 174 -0.10 22.43 2.85
N TYR A 175 0.87 22.76 2.00
CA TYR A 175 1.19 24.16 1.71
C TYR A 175 0.44 24.77 0.53
N SER A 176 0.19 23.98 -0.52
CA SER A 176 -0.38 24.49 -1.76
C SER A 176 -1.85 24.14 -1.96
N GLY A 177 -2.39 23.21 -1.17
CA GLY A 177 -3.74 22.67 -1.37
C GLY A 177 -3.91 21.89 -2.69
N LEU A 178 -2.85 21.75 -3.49
CA LEU A 178 -2.88 21.06 -4.77
C LEU A 178 -2.56 19.57 -4.60
N GLY A 179 -3.41 18.71 -5.12
CA GLY A 179 -3.30 17.27 -4.98
C GLY A 179 -2.34 16.59 -5.95
N SER A 180 -2.21 15.28 -5.79
CA SER A 180 -1.52 14.32 -6.66
C SER A 180 0.00 14.34 -6.75
N ASN A 181 0.70 15.09 -5.91
CA ASN A 181 2.16 15.07 -5.86
C ASN A 181 2.70 14.04 -4.88
N MET A 182 3.92 13.54 -5.15
CA MET A 182 4.63 12.63 -4.26
C MET A 182 5.27 13.39 -3.11
N HIS A 183 4.86 13.09 -1.88
CA HIS A 183 5.36 13.68 -0.64
C HIS A 183 5.96 12.61 0.26
N ALA A 184 6.81 13.04 1.19
CA ALA A 184 7.17 12.23 2.34
C ALA A 184 5.93 12.07 3.21
N ALA A 185 5.52 10.85 3.53
CA ALA A 185 4.31 10.60 4.28
C ALA A 185 4.35 9.29 5.07
N TYR A 186 3.43 9.23 6.04
CA TYR A 186 3.05 8.04 6.78
C TYR A 186 1.58 7.72 6.52
N SER A 187 1.21 6.45 6.61
CA SER A 187 -0.18 6.01 6.54
C SER A 187 -0.70 5.78 7.95
N LEU A 188 -1.64 6.59 8.41
CA LEU A 188 -2.37 6.37 9.65
C LEU A 188 -3.62 5.56 9.36
N GLN A 189 -3.71 4.38 9.97
CA GLN A 189 -4.88 3.52 9.96
C GLN A 189 -5.61 3.66 11.28
N ILE A 190 -6.94 3.74 11.26
CA ILE A 190 -7.77 3.74 12.47
C ILE A 190 -8.84 2.67 12.39
N LEU A 191 -9.15 2.06 13.52
CA LEU A 191 -10.28 1.16 13.71
C LEU A 191 -11.27 1.87 14.63
N VAL A 192 -12.47 2.10 14.11
CA VAL A 192 -13.52 2.85 14.81
C VAL A 192 -14.70 1.94 15.09
N SER A 193 -15.29 2.07 16.26
CA SER A 193 -16.59 1.49 16.61
C SER A 193 -17.36 2.44 17.52
N LYS A 194 -18.66 2.60 17.29
CA LYS A 194 -19.56 3.47 18.06
C LYS A 194 -19.01 4.89 18.24
N GLY A 195 -18.26 5.39 17.24
CA GLY A 195 -17.67 6.73 17.24
C GLY A 195 -16.36 6.88 18.01
N LEU A 196 -15.82 5.81 18.61
CA LEU A 196 -14.53 5.80 19.29
C LEU A 196 -13.46 5.14 18.42
N ILE A 197 -12.27 5.68 18.41
CA ILE A 197 -11.09 5.02 17.83
C ILE A 197 -10.62 3.98 18.83
N LEU A 198 -10.86 2.70 18.52
CA LEU A 198 -10.49 1.59 19.40
C LEU A 198 -9.02 1.19 19.21
N ASP A 199 -8.48 1.39 18.02
CA ASP A 199 -7.09 1.09 17.71
C ASP A 199 -6.57 1.98 16.57
N PHE A 200 -5.25 2.13 16.50
CA PHE A 200 -4.58 2.86 15.43
C PHE A 200 -3.26 2.16 15.03
N LEU A 201 -2.84 2.35 13.79
CA LEU A 201 -1.57 1.86 13.28
C LEU A 201 -0.94 2.89 12.36
N VAL A 202 0.31 3.27 12.62
CA VAL A 202 1.11 4.08 11.68
C VAL A 202 1.96 3.15 10.83
N SER A 203 1.81 3.23 9.53
CA SER A 203 2.51 2.36 8.57
C SER A 203 3.32 3.17 7.55
N GLN A 204 4.41 2.55 7.10
CA GLN A 204 5.24 3.02 5.99
C GLN A 204 4.74 2.51 4.62
N ASP A 205 3.74 1.62 4.62
CA ASP A 205 3.16 1.07 3.40
C ASP A 205 2.23 2.07 2.71
N ARG A 206 2.34 2.13 1.38
CA ARG A 206 1.50 3.00 0.55
C ARG A 206 0.11 2.44 0.33
N ALA A 207 -0.02 1.12 0.39
CA ALA A 207 -1.22 0.39 0.05
C ALA A 207 -1.88 -0.18 1.30
N ASP A 208 -3.15 0.16 1.50
CA ASP A 208 -3.94 -0.27 2.64
C ASP A 208 -4.12 -1.80 2.72
N ALA A 209 -4.05 -2.49 1.57
CA ALA A 209 -4.14 -3.95 1.53
C ALA A 209 -3.08 -4.68 2.39
N LYS A 210 -1.92 -4.05 2.64
CA LYS A 210 -0.86 -4.64 3.46
C LYS A 210 -0.99 -4.34 4.95
N THR A 211 -1.80 -3.34 5.32
CA THR A 211 -1.91 -2.87 6.69
C THR A 211 -2.96 -3.60 7.50
N LEU A 212 -3.96 -4.23 6.86
CA LEU A 212 -5.11 -4.80 7.55
C LEU A 212 -4.76 -5.96 8.49
N ILE A 213 -3.96 -6.92 8.02
CA ILE A 213 -3.60 -8.10 8.83
C ILE A 213 -2.76 -7.70 10.06
N PRO A 214 -1.67 -6.91 9.92
CA PRO A 214 -0.94 -6.40 11.09
C PRO A 214 -1.84 -5.61 12.03
N PHE A 215 -2.77 -4.84 11.51
CA PHE A 215 -3.68 -4.03 12.30
C PHE A 215 -4.67 -4.87 13.11
N LEU A 216 -5.31 -5.86 12.48
CA LEU A 216 -6.21 -6.79 13.18
C LEU A 216 -5.48 -7.63 14.22
N ASN A 217 -4.22 -8.01 13.97
CA ASN A 217 -3.39 -8.70 14.96
C ASN A 217 -3.09 -7.79 16.17
N SER A 218 -2.81 -6.52 15.92
CA SER A 218 -2.61 -5.51 16.96
C SER A 218 -3.86 -5.34 17.83
N TYR A 219 -5.02 -5.19 17.19
CA TYR A 219 -6.31 -5.13 17.87
C TYR A 219 -6.57 -6.38 18.73
N TYR A 220 -6.33 -7.57 18.16
CA TYR A 220 -6.50 -8.83 18.90
C TYR A 220 -5.57 -8.92 20.12
N ALA A 221 -4.33 -8.49 20.00
CA ALA A 221 -3.39 -8.48 21.12
C ALA A 221 -3.88 -7.58 22.28
N ASP A 222 -4.55 -6.47 21.94
CA ASP A 222 -5.10 -5.55 22.94
C ASP A 222 -6.44 -6.05 23.52
N PHE A 223 -7.37 -6.51 22.70
CA PHE A 223 -8.74 -6.83 23.14
C PHE A 223 -8.99 -8.32 23.42
N GLY A 224 -8.10 -9.21 23.00
CA GLY A 224 -8.24 -10.68 23.17
C GLY A 224 -9.30 -11.32 22.27
N SER A 225 -9.99 -10.54 21.42
CA SER A 225 -11.01 -10.99 20.47
C SER A 225 -10.97 -10.18 19.18
N PHE A 226 -11.46 -10.78 18.10
CA PHE A 226 -11.71 -10.05 16.86
C PHE A 226 -13.12 -9.44 16.85
N PRO A 227 -13.37 -8.38 16.06
CA PRO A 227 -14.72 -7.89 15.85
C PRO A 227 -15.56 -8.94 15.14
N VAL A 228 -16.87 -8.95 15.38
CA VAL A 228 -17.81 -9.88 14.72
C VAL A 228 -17.92 -9.56 13.23
N ARG A 229 -17.95 -8.26 12.87
CA ARG A 229 -18.07 -7.77 11.50
C ARG A 229 -17.05 -6.68 11.23
N LEU A 230 -16.42 -6.76 10.07
CA LEU A 230 -15.43 -5.77 9.62
C LEU A 230 -15.88 -5.12 8.32
N CYS A 231 -16.06 -3.80 8.35
CA CYS A 231 -16.35 -3.01 7.17
C CYS A 231 -15.18 -2.08 6.83
N ALA A 232 -14.65 -2.20 5.62
CA ALA A 232 -13.52 -1.40 5.14
C ALA A 232 -13.66 -1.06 3.65
N ASP A 233 -12.86 -0.09 3.19
CA ASP A 233 -12.91 0.35 1.80
C ASP A 233 -12.20 -0.62 0.83
N SER A 234 -12.35 -0.37 -0.45
CA SER A 234 -11.81 -1.23 -1.53
C SER A 234 -10.28 -1.33 -1.55
N GLY A 235 -9.58 -0.38 -0.93
CA GLY A 235 -8.13 -0.45 -0.71
C GLY A 235 -7.68 -1.70 0.04
N TYR A 236 -8.53 -2.24 0.91
CA TYR A 236 -8.26 -3.45 1.71
C TYR A 236 -8.69 -4.75 1.01
N GLY A 237 -9.39 -4.69 -0.12
CA GLY A 237 -9.93 -5.84 -0.84
C GLY A 237 -8.85 -6.67 -1.56
N SER A 238 -8.15 -7.55 -0.85
CA SER A 238 -7.14 -8.47 -1.36
C SER A 238 -7.44 -9.91 -0.96
N LEU A 239 -6.88 -10.90 -1.71
CA LEU A 239 -7.05 -12.31 -1.38
C LEU A 239 -6.53 -12.63 0.02
N ASP A 240 -5.35 -12.11 0.37
CA ASP A 240 -4.72 -12.37 1.67
C ASP A 240 -5.61 -11.87 2.82
N ASN A 241 -6.16 -10.65 2.67
CA ASN A 241 -7.07 -10.09 3.67
C ASN A 241 -8.38 -10.86 3.77
N TYR A 242 -8.98 -11.26 2.65
CA TYR A 242 -10.21 -12.06 2.68
C TYR A 242 -9.99 -13.44 3.32
N ARG A 243 -8.89 -14.13 3.00
CA ARG A 243 -8.52 -15.40 3.64
C ARG A 243 -8.31 -15.22 5.13
N TYR A 244 -7.64 -14.13 5.53
CA TYR A 244 -7.40 -13.84 6.94
C TYR A 244 -8.71 -13.59 7.69
N ILE A 245 -9.59 -12.73 7.17
CA ILE A 245 -10.91 -12.43 7.71
C ILE A 245 -11.72 -13.74 7.88
N ALA A 246 -11.75 -14.59 6.85
CA ALA A 246 -12.46 -15.88 6.90
C ALA A 246 -11.84 -16.82 7.92
N SER A 247 -10.50 -16.91 8.02
CA SER A 247 -9.81 -17.77 9.00
C SER A 247 -10.06 -17.38 10.45
N LYS A 248 -10.47 -16.12 10.70
CA LYS A 248 -10.81 -15.59 12.02
C LYS A 248 -12.32 -15.52 12.27
N SER A 249 -13.13 -16.08 11.38
CA SER A 249 -14.59 -16.05 11.45
C SER A 249 -15.19 -14.65 11.57
N ILE A 250 -14.50 -13.66 11.00
CA ILE A 250 -14.98 -12.26 10.95
C ILE A 250 -15.95 -12.10 9.77
N GLY A 251 -17.10 -11.51 9.98
CA GLY A 251 -18.04 -11.14 8.92
C GLY A 251 -17.40 -10.16 7.94
N ASN A 252 -17.30 -10.57 6.67
CA ASN A 252 -16.61 -9.82 5.62
C ASN A 252 -17.53 -8.79 4.95
N TYR A 253 -17.31 -7.51 5.26
CA TYR A 253 -17.93 -6.35 4.62
C TYR A 253 -16.90 -5.42 3.99
N VAL A 254 -15.76 -5.96 3.57
CA VAL A 254 -14.70 -5.23 2.88
C VAL A 254 -15.05 -5.08 1.40
N LYS A 255 -15.15 -3.84 0.92
CA LYS A 255 -15.51 -3.57 -0.47
C LYS A 255 -14.49 -4.16 -1.44
N PRO A 256 -14.91 -4.93 -2.47
CA PRO A 256 -13.99 -5.36 -3.51
C PRO A 256 -13.58 -4.19 -4.42
N GLN A 257 -12.44 -4.30 -5.09
CA GLN A 257 -11.91 -3.24 -5.96
C GLN A 257 -12.85 -2.80 -7.08
N ILE A 258 -13.79 -3.67 -7.48
CA ILE A 258 -14.80 -3.38 -8.51
C ILE A 258 -16.01 -2.62 -7.97
N TRP A 259 -16.15 -2.45 -6.64
CA TRP A 259 -17.34 -1.95 -5.97
C TRP A 259 -17.89 -0.66 -6.57
N GLN A 260 -17.06 0.37 -6.73
CA GLN A 260 -17.48 1.66 -7.27
C GLN A 260 -18.01 1.58 -8.71
N LYS A 261 -17.40 0.73 -9.54
CA LYS A 261 -17.85 0.53 -10.92
C LYS A 261 -19.17 -0.23 -10.97
N MET A 262 -19.36 -1.19 -10.06
CA MET A 262 -20.57 -1.98 -9.95
C MET A 262 -21.76 -1.09 -9.55
N ILE A 263 -21.63 -0.30 -8.50
CA ILE A 263 -22.68 0.61 -8.01
C ILE A 263 -23.02 1.71 -9.05
N ARG A 264 -22.07 2.11 -9.89
CA ARG A 264 -22.31 3.05 -10.99
C ARG A 264 -22.90 2.40 -12.26
N GLY A 265 -23.14 1.10 -12.26
CA GLY A 265 -23.55 0.38 -13.48
C GLY A 265 -22.50 0.37 -14.58
N GLU A 266 -21.21 0.50 -14.22
CA GLU A 266 -20.09 0.54 -15.15
C GLU A 266 -19.30 -0.79 -15.18
N TYR A 267 -19.81 -1.83 -14.57
CA TYR A 267 -19.14 -3.13 -14.46
C TYR A 267 -20.08 -4.26 -14.86
N VAL A 268 -19.54 -5.19 -15.64
CA VAL A 268 -20.17 -6.47 -15.98
C VAL A 268 -19.14 -7.56 -15.77
N ASP A 269 -19.53 -8.63 -15.07
CA ASP A 269 -18.70 -9.81 -14.96
C ASP A 269 -18.52 -10.48 -16.33
N LEU A 270 -17.26 -10.77 -16.68
CA LEU A 270 -16.93 -11.43 -17.94
C LEU A 270 -17.22 -12.92 -17.92
N TYR A 271 -17.36 -13.48 -16.75
CA TYR A 271 -17.63 -14.89 -16.48
C TYR A 271 -18.31 -15.05 -15.12
N ARG A 272 -18.94 -16.20 -14.96
CA ARG A 272 -19.45 -16.73 -13.70
C ARG A 272 -19.06 -18.19 -13.55
N PHE A 273 -19.18 -18.75 -12.35
CA PHE A 273 -19.09 -20.19 -12.14
C PHE A 273 -20.46 -20.78 -11.92
N ASP A 274 -20.68 -21.99 -12.41
CA ASP A 274 -21.85 -22.80 -12.08
C ASP A 274 -21.65 -23.57 -10.75
N GLU A 275 -22.64 -24.37 -10.36
CA GLU A 275 -22.61 -25.17 -9.13
C GLU A 275 -21.49 -26.22 -9.13
N GLU A 276 -21.11 -26.70 -10.32
CA GLU A 276 -20.02 -27.64 -10.54
C GLU A 276 -18.63 -26.98 -10.63
N ARG A 277 -18.54 -25.66 -10.40
CA ARG A 277 -17.33 -24.84 -10.53
C ARG A 277 -16.77 -24.76 -11.95
N ASN A 278 -17.60 -24.92 -12.98
CA ASN A 278 -17.20 -24.64 -14.33
C ASN A 278 -17.33 -23.14 -14.63
N LEU A 279 -16.34 -22.57 -15.29
CA LEU A 279 -16.41 -21.18 -15.74
C LEU A 279 -17.31 -21.05 -16.98
N ILE A 280 -18.30 -20.21 -16.88
CA ILE A 280 -19.21 -19.84 -17.97
C ILE A 280 -18.95 -18.38 -18.35
N CYS A 281 -18.63 -18.11 -19.61
CA CYS A 281 -18.36 -16.76 -20.10
C CYS A 281 -19.67 -15.94 -20.21
N LEU A 282 -19.57 -14.62 -20.37
CA LEU A 282 -20.69 -13.71 -20.51
C LEU A 282 -21.68 -14.09 -21.64
N ASN A 283 -21.21 -14.83 -22.66
CA ASN A 283 -22.04 -15.34 -23.75
C ASN A 283 -22.63 -16.75 -23.48
N GLY A 284 -22.50 -17.29 -22.27
CA GLY A 284 -23.04 -18.58 -21.88
C GLY A 284 -22.20 -19.81 -22.27
N LYS A 285 -21.01 -19.63 -22.86
CA LYS A 285 -20.15 -20.76 -23.22
C LYS A 285 -19.36 -21.26 -22.00
N LYS A 286 -19.33 -22.59 -21.82
CA LYS A 286 -18.54 -23.28 -20.79
C LYS A 286 -17.07 -23.30 -21.24
N ALA A 287 -16.16 -23.02 -20.31
CA ALA A 287 -14.72 -23.03 -20.55
C ALA A 287 -14.12 -24.43 -20.36
N VAL A 288 -13.08 -24.71 -21.09
CA VAL A 288 -12.19 -25.85 -20.86
C VAL A 288 -11.07 -25.42 -19.92
N VAL A 289 -10.85 -26.18 -18.85
CA VAL A 289 -9.74 -25.94 -17.93
C VAL A 289 -8.45 -26.43 -18.58
N LEU A 290 -7.47 -25.54 -18.70
CA LEU A 290 -6.15 -25.93 -19.20
C LEU A 290 -5.34 -26.59 -18.08
N ALA A 291 -4.51 -27.58 -18.44
CA ALA A 291 -3.66 -28.29 -17.49
C ALA A 291 -2.63 -27.40 -16.78
N ALA A 292 -2.32 -26.22 -17.35
CA ALA A 292 -1.41 -25.26 -16.75
C ALA A 292 -2.08 -24.51 -15.58
N ALA A 293 -1.42 -24.50 -14.45
CA ALA A 293 -1.75 -23.62 -13.31
C ALA A 293 -0.57 -22.70 -13.02
N ARG A 294 -0.85 -21.50 -12.51
CA ARG A 294 0.19 -20.56 -12.07
C ARG A 294 0.01 -20.28 -10.59
N THR A 295 1.02 -20.68 -9.82
CA THR A 295 1.10 -20.27 -8.41
C THR A 295 1.91 -18.99 -8.31
N HIS A 296 1.28 -17.93 -7.81
CA HIS A 296 1.96 -16.69 -7.50
C HIS A 296 2.58 -16.72 -6.10
N SER A 297 3.52 -15.81 -5.84
CA SER A 297 4.00 -15.56 -4.48
C SER A 297 2.81 -15.37 -3.53
N ARG A 298 2.87 -15.89 -2.32
CA ARG A 298 1.81 -15.91 -1.30
C ARG A 298 0.68 -16.91 -1.54
N GLY A 299 0.95 -18.00 -2.27
CA GLY A 299 0.00 -19.11 -2.40
C GLY A 299 -1.29 -18.78 -3.17
N LYS A 300 -1.28 -17.73 -4.00
CA LYS A 300 -2.38 -17.47 -4.93
C LYS A 300 -2.28 -18.43 -6.10
N GLU A 301 -3.21 -19.35 -6.18
CA GLU A 301 -3.31 -20.30 -7.28
C GLU A 301 -4.29 -19.79 -8.33
N ASN A 302 -3.80 -19.61 -9.56
CA ASN A 302 -4.62 -19.24 -10.70
C ASN A 302 -4.71 -20.43 -11.65
N LYS A 303 -5.94 -20.75 -12.09
CA LYS A 303 -6.23 -21.70 -13.17
C LYS A 303 -6.53 -20.94 -14.45
N PHE A 304 -6.23 -21.57 -15.56
CA PHE A 304 -6.51 -21.02 -16.89
C PHE A 304 -7.73 -21.69 -17.48
N TYR A 305 -8.69 -20.87 -17.91
CA TYR A 305 -9.96 -21.29 -18.47
C TYR A 305 -10.04 -20.81 -19.92
N HIS A 306 -10.13 -21.73 -20.85
CA HIS A 306 -10.14 -21.45 -22.29
C HIS A 306 -11.56 -21.48 -22.85
N ILE A 307 -11.96 -20.42 -23.51
CA ILE A 307 -13.20 -20.30 -24.28
C ILE A 307 -12.84 -20.26 -25.77
N GLU A 308 -13.30 -21.26 -26.49
CA GLU A 308 -13.11 -21.36 -27.92
C GLU A 308 -14.19 -20.62 -28.70
N ASN A 309 -13.90 -20.37 -29.98
CA ASN A 309 -14.86 -19.92 -30.97
C ASN A 309 -15.58 -18.60 -30.56
N CYS A 310 -14.79 -17.56 -30.23
CA CYS A 310 -15.29 -16.22 -29.95
C CYS A 310 -15.61 -15.40 -31.23
N ARG A 311 -15.58 -16.00 -32.43
CA ARG A 311 -15.96 -15.37 -33.71
C ARG A 311 -17.44 -14.99 -33.63
N GLY A 312 -17.79 -13.76 -34.03
CA GLY A 312 -19.19 -13.27 -34.02
C GLY A 312 -19.82 -13.04 -32.65
N CYS A 313 -19.08 -13.22 -31.56
CA CYS A 313 -19.59 -12.96 -30.22
C CYS A 313 -19.87 -11.46 -30.02
N LYS A 314 -21.13 -11.11 -29.70
CA LYS A 314 -21.56 -9.72 -29.46
C LYS A 314 -20.83 -9.04 -28.30
N PHE A 315 -20.33 -9.80 -27.34
CA PHE A 315 -19.60 -9.30 -26.19
C PHE A 315 -18.07 -9.21 -26.42
N LYS A 316 -17.56 -9.63 -27.58
CA LYS A 316 -16.14 -9.63 -27.91
C LYS A 316 -15.47 -8.26 -27.69
N PRO A 317 -16.04 -7.11 -28.09
CA PRO A 317 -15.40 -5.81 -27.90
C PRO A 317 -15.18 -5.48 -26.41
N TYR A 318 -16.09 -5.87 -25.54
CA TYR A 318 -15.98 -5.69 -24.10
C TYR A 318 -15.06 -6.75 -23.45
N CYS A 319 -15.23 -8.02 -23.80
CA CYS A 319 -14.48 -9.13 -23.25
C CYS A 319 -12.99 -9.07 -23.60
N MET A 320 -12.65 -8.73 -24.85
CA MET A 320 -11.27 -8.65 -25.34
C MET A 320 -10.59 -7.30 -25.11
N ARG A 321 -11.21 -6.41 -24.35
CA ARG A 321 -10.70 -5.04 -24.13
C ARG A 321 -9.26 -4.97 -23.61
N CYS A 322 -8.85 -5.90 -22.74
CA CYS A 322 -7.51 -5.97 -22.13
C CYS A 322 -6.58 -7.00 -22.82
N VAL A 323 -7.02 -7.64 -23.88
CA VAL A 323 -6.21 -8.60 -24.65
C VAL A 323 -5.40 -7.83 -25.67
N ALA A 324 -4.10 -8.10 -25.73
CA ALA A 324 -3.19 -7.41 -26.66
C ALA A 324 -3.56 -7.70 -28.13
N ASP A 325 -3.74 -8.97 -28.48
CA ASP A 325 -4.18 -9.37 -29.81
C ASP A 325 -5.71 -9.36 -29.91
N LYS A 326 -6.25 -8.37 -30.61
CA LYS A 326 -7.69 -8.19 -30.86
C LYS A 326 -8.26 -9.12 -31.93
N LYS A 327 -7.41 -9.76 -32.74
CA LYS A 327 -7.81 -10.67 -33.79
C LYS A 327 -8.08 -12.08 -33.28
N ARG A 328 -7.64 -12.42 -32.06
CA ARG A 328 -7.87 -13.76 -31.48
C ARG A 328 -9.33 -14.18 -31.57
N GLN A 329 -9.54 -15.46 -31.83
CA GLN A 329 -10.86 -16.10 -31.94
C GLN A 329 -11.20 -16.94 -30.70
N ASP A 330 -10.37 -16.87 -29.68
CA ASP A 330 -10.50 -17.57 -28.42
C ASP A 330 -10.22 -16.63 -27.25
N ARG A 331 -10.60 -17.01 -26.04
CA ARG A 331 -10.34 -16.25 -24.82
C ARG A 331 -9.82 -17.16 -23.72
N VAL A 332 -8.69 -16.81 -23.13
CA VAL A 332 -8.19 -17.45 -21.91
C VAL A 332 -8.42 -16.51 -20.73
N PHE A 333 -9.05 -17.00 -19.69
CA PHE A 333 -9.19 -16.33 -18.41
C PHE A 333 -8.22 -16.96 -17.42
N GLU A 334 -7.41 -16.14 -16.75
CA GLU A 334 -6.60 -16.53 -15.60
C GLU A 334 -7.37 -16.14 -14.35
N VAL A 335 -7.83 -17.11 -13.56
CA VAL A 335 -8.75 -16.90 -12.44
C VAL A 335 -8.27 -17.60 -11.19
N CYS A 336 -8.25 -16.87 -10.08
CA CYS A 336 -8.18 -17.43 -8.74
C CYS A 336 -9.61 -17.63 -8.23
N TYR A 337 -10.03 -18.87 -8.07
CA TYR A 337 -11.39 -19.23 -7.65
C TYR A 337 -11.71 -18.71 -6.25
N ASP A 338 -10.81 -18.86 -5.29
CA ASP A 338 -11.00 -18.36 -3.92
C ASP A 338 -11.29 -16.86 -3.90
N LEU A 339 -10.51 -16.07 -4.69
CA LEU A 339 -10.73 -14.62 -4.77
C LEU A 339 -12.10 -14.30 -5.38
N TYR A 340 -12.56 -15.09 -6.34
CA TYR A 340 -13.90 -14.92 -6.93
C TYR A 340 -14.97 -15.18 -5.88
N GLU A 341 -14.89 -16.26 -5.10
CA GLU A 341 -15.86 -16.59 -4.05
C GLU A 341 -15.88 -15.53 -2.95
N PHE A 342 -14.74 -15.19 -2.37
CA PHE A 342 -14.67 -14.16 -1.32
C PHE A 342 -15.20 -12.81 -1.78
N LYS A 343 -14.89 -12.43 -3.02
CA LYS A 343 -15.42 -11.20 -3.61
C LYS A 343 -16.95 -11.22 -3.71
N ASN A 344 -17.52 -12.31 -4.18
CA ASN A 344 -18.98 -12.45 -4.30
C ASN A 344 -19.66 -12.49 -2.93
N GLN A 345 -19.09 -13.21 -1.95
CA GLN A 345 -19.56 -13.19 -0.57
C GLN A 345 -19.57 -11.77 0.02
N ALA A 346 -18.45 -11.02 -0.18
CA ALA A 346 -18.39 -9.65 0.28
C ALA A 346 -19.45 -8.75 -0.39
N ILE A 347 -19.69 -8.92 -1.70
CA ILE A 347 -20.73 -8.19 -2.42
C ILE A 347 -22.11 -8.51 -1.84
N THR A 348 -22.44 -9.79 -1.67
CA THR A 348 -23.73 -10.23 -1.09
C THR A 348 -23.92 -9.63 0.31
N ASN A 349 -22.90 -9.70 1.16
CA ASN A 349 -22.95 -9.11 2.50
C ASN A 349 -23.16 -7.59 2.44
N LEU A 350 -22.42 -6.88 1.59
CA LEU A 350 -22.51 -5.43 1.46
C LEU A 350 -23.86 -4.94 0.90
N LEU A 351 -24.54 -5.76 0.10
CA LEU A 351 -25.86 -5.44 -0.47
C LEU A 351 -27.01 -5.82 0.46
N SER A 352 -26.78 -6.61 1.50
CA SER A 352 -27.77 -6.95 2.52
C SER A 352 -28.18 -5.72 3.35
N PRO A 353 -29.35 -5.72 4.01
CA PRO A 353 -29.78 -4.64 4.91
C PRO A 353 -28.69 -4.29 5.95
N LYS A 354 -28.09 -5.30 6.59
CA LYS A 354 -26.96 -5.08 7.53
C LYS A 354 -25.73 -4.50 6.84
N GLY A 355 -25.46 -4.90 5.61
CA GLY A 355 -24.34 -4.35 4.82
C GLY A 355 -24.53 -2.88 4.45
N ILE A 356 -25.76 -2.49 4.14
CA ILE A 356 -26.11 -1.09 3.88
C ILE A 356 -25.92 -0.27 5.16
N GLU A 357 -26.42 -0.75 6.30
CA GLU A 357 -26.20 -0.13 7.61
C GLU A 357 -24.71 0.07 7.91
N LEU A 358 -23.90 -0.99 7.75
CA LEU A 358 -22.46 -0.92 8.03
C LEU A 358 -21.72 0.05 7.10
N ARG A 359 -22.12 0.14 5.82
CA ARG A 359 -21.50 1.09 4.87
C ARG A 359 -21.82 2.54 5.22
N VAL A 360 -23.05 2.84 5.64
CA VAL A 360 -23.47 4.17 6.08
C VAL A 360 -22.72 4.55 7.37
N ASN A 361 -22.71 3.65 8.36
CA ASN A 361 -22.03 3.87 9.63
C ASN A 361 -20.50 4.02 9.45
N ARG A 362 -19.88 3.24 8.54
CA ARG A 362 -18.47 3.42 8.23
C ARG A 362 -18.18 4.85 7.74
N SER A 363 -18.95 5.34 6.77
CA SER A 363 -18.77 6.69 6.26
C SER A 363 -18.94 7.73 7.39
N ALA A 364 -20.00 7.65 8.15
CA ALA A 364 -20.27 8.60 9.22
C ALA A 364 -19.20 8.58 10.34
N GLN A 365 -18.75 7.40 10.75
CA GLN A 365 -17.84 7.25 11.90
C GLN A 365 -16.38 7.48 11.52
N VAL A 366 -15.89 6.86 10.46
CA VAL A 366 -14.46 6.93 10.11
C VAL A 366 -14.12 8.22 9.38
N GLU A 367 -14.91 8.60 8.37
CA GLU A 367 -14.71 9.88 7.68
C GLU A 367 -14.94 11.06 8.63
N GLY A 368 -15.92 10.94 9.55
CA GLY A 368 -16.14 11.90 10.61
C GLY A 368 -14.95 12.00 11.58
N ALA A 369 -14.32 10.87 11.96
CA ALA A 369 -13.13 10.88 12.80
C ALA A 369 -11.96 11.57 12.09
N PHE A 370 -11.71 11.25 10.83
CA PHE A 370 -10.66 11.95 10.05
C PHE A 370 -10.98 13.42 9.80
N GLY A 371 -12.25 13.77 9.62
CA GLY A 371 -12.69 15.16 9.54
C GLY A 371 -12.32 15.96 10.79
N VAL A 372 -12.64 15.44 11.98
CA VAL A 372 -12.25 16.06 13.25
C VAL A 372 -10.74 16.16 13.39
N ILE A 373 -10.00 15.07 13.11
CA ILE A 373 -8.54 15.06 13.23
C ILE A 373 -7.90 16.09 12.29
N LYS A 374 -8.33 16.13 11.03
CA LYS A 374 -7.69 16.99 10.02
C LYS A 374 -8.17 18.42 10.03
N GLN A 375 -9.48 18.64 10.21
CA GLN A 375 -10.10 19.97 10.10
C GLN A 375 -10.21 20.67 11.47
N ASP A 376 -10.75 19.98 12.48
CA ASP A 376 -10.95 20.61 13.79
C ASP A 376 -9.65 20.68 14.61
N MET A 377 -8.75 19.68 14.48
CA MET A 377 -7.47 19.62 15.19
C MET A 377 -6.29 20.12 14.34
N ASP A 378 -6.52 20.47 13.07
CA ASP A 378 -5.49 20.94 12.11
C ASP A 378 -4.29 19.97 12.02
N TYR A 379 -4.58 18.65 11.97
CA TYR A 379 -3.57 17.61 12.01
C TYR A 379 -3.47 16.87 10.66
N ASP A 380 -2.94 17.57 9.65
CA ASP A 380 -2.65 17.02 8.32
C ASP A 380 -1.18 16.61 8.14
N ARG A 381 -0.32 17.14 9.00
CA ARG A 381 1.12 16.95 8.95
C ARG A 381 1.68 16.59 10.33
N VAL A 382 2.54 15.55 10.36
CA VAL A 382 3.24 15.17 11.59
C VAL A 382 4.39 16.14 11.86
N ARG A 383 4.66 16.37 13.13
CA ARG A 383 5.72 17.29 13.61
C ARG A 383 7.00 16.56 13.95
N ARG A 384 6.89 15.30 14.41
CA ARG A 384 8.01 14.44 14.77
C ARG A 384 8.58 13.71 13.57
N LYS A 385 9.74 13.08 13.75
CA LYS A 385 10.45 12.25 12.75
C LYS A 385 10.72 10.87 13.32
N GLY A 386 10.75 9.88 12.42
CA GLY A 386 10.93 8.47 12.78
C GLY A 386 9.63 7.81 13.20
N LEU A 387 9.47 6.54 12.83
CA LEU A 387 8.19 5.81 12.94
C LEU A 387 7.64 5.79 14.37
N ASP A 388 8.47 5.49 15.38
CA ASP A 388 8.03 5.38 16.78
C ASP A 388 7.55 6.72 17.34
N ASN A 389 8.28 7.80 17.01
CA ASN A 389 7.90 9.15 17.45
C ASN A 389 6.61 9.61 16.75
N VAL A 390 6.47 9.35 15.45
CA VAL A 390 5.25 9.68 14.70
C VAL A 390 4.08 8.85 15.20
N SER A 391 4.29 7.57 15.49
CA SER A 391 3.26 6.71 16.08
C SER A 391 2.80 7.23 17.45
N SER A 392 3.73 7.66 18.29
CA SER A 392 3.41 8.29 19.59
C SER A 392 2.63 9.60 19.43
N GLU A 393 2.96 10.41 18.44
CA GLU A 393 2.24 11.65 18.13
C GLU A 393 0.80 11.34 17.65
N CYS A 394 0.64 10.39 16.73
CA CYS A 394 -0.66 9.92 16.26
C CYS A 394 -1.50 9.31 17.40
N MET A 395 -0.87 8.58 18.33
CA MET A 395 -1.52 8.06 19.53
C MET A 395 -2.16 9.19 20.34
N LEU A 396 -1.41 10.25 20.62
CA LEU A 396 -1.92 11.40 21.38
C LEU A 396 -3.08 12.10 20.66
N VAL A 397 -3.03 12.20 19.34
CA VAL A 397 -4.12 12.75 18.51
C VAL A 397 -5.38 11.87 18.59
N CYS A 398 -5.23 10.55 18.44
CA CYS A 398 -6.34 9.60 18.59
C CYS A 398 -6.93 9.63 20.01
N MET A 399 -6.08 9.74 21.03
CA MET A 399 -6.56 9.92 22.42
C MET A 399 -7.32 11.23 22.61
N GLY A 400 -6.80 12.34 22.08
CA GLY A 400 -7.48 13.64 22.12
C GLY A 400 -8.87 13.59 21.46
N TYR A 401 -8.97 12.92 20.31
CA TYR A 401 -10.25 12.64 19.66
C TYR A 401 -11.19 11.83 20.59
N ASN A 402 -10.70 10.74 21.18
CA ASN A 402 -11.50 9.90 22.07
C ASN A 402 -11.92 10.62 23.35
N ILE A 403 -11.07 11.47 23.94
CA ILE A 403 -11.42 12.30 25.10
C ILE A 403 -12.57 13.25 24.73
N ARG A 404 -12.51 13.90 23.57
CA ARG A 404 -13.61 14.75 23.08
C ARG A 404 -14.93 13.95 22.94
N LYS A 405 -14.85 12.71 22.42
CA LYS A 405 -16.01 11.81 22.37
C LYS A 405 -16.48 11.37 23.75
N LEU A 406 -15.57 11.12 24.69
CA LEU A 406 -15.88 10.73 26.06
C LEU A 406 -16.77 11.77 26.76
N PHE A 407 -16.53 13.06 26.56
CA PHE A 407 -17.42 14.08 27.07
C PHE A 407 -18.87 13.91 26.61
N SER A 408 -19.07 13.57 25.31
CA SER A 408 -20.40 13.29 24.80
C SER A 408 -21.06 12.06 25.44
N PHE A 409 -20.27 11.04 25.82
CA PHE A 409 -20.78 9.89 26.57
C PHE A 409 -21.18 10.29 28.00
N ILE A 410 -20.35 11.09 28.68
CA ILE A 410 -20.61 11.58 30.05
C ILE A 410 -21.89 12.41 30.09
N GLU A 411 -22.10 13.27 29.07
CA GLU A 411 -23.29 14.13 28.98
C GLU A 411 -24.54 13.40 28.43
N GLY A 412 -24.44 12.10 28.11
CA GLY A 412 -25.54 11.34 27.49
C GLY A 412 -25.91 11.79 26.07
N LYS A 413 -25.03 12.54 25.41
CA LYS A 413 -25.21 13.07 24.05
C LYS A 413 -24.48 12.28 22.96
N ALA A 414 -23.81 11.18 23.35
CA ALA A 414 -23.03 10.38 22.39
C ALA A 414 -23.95 9.73 21.37
N LYS A 415 -23.67 9.97 20.08
CA LYS A 415 -24.25 9.19 19.01
C LYS A 415 -23.40 7.95 18.82
N THR A 416 -23.95 6.79 19.18
CA THR A 416 -23.32 5.48 19.02
C THR A 416 -23.83 4.75 17.78
N ASP A 417 -25.07 5.00 17.43
CA ASP A 417 -25.73 4.47 16.26
C ASP A 417 -26.11 5.62 15.32
N TYR A 418 -25.33 5.79 14.27
CA TYR A 418 -25.51 6.89 13.32
C TYR A 418 -26.67 6.61 12.36
N TRP A 419 -26.88 5.35 12.06
CA TRP A 419 -27.99 4.89 11.24
C TRP A 419 -28.26 3.40 11.52
N ILE A 420 -29.51 3.03 11.64
CA ILE A 420 -29.97 1.66 11.83
C ILE A 420 -30.83 1.29 10.62
N ALA A 421 -30.57 0.13 10.05
CA ALA A 421 -31.38 -0.35 8.93
C ALA A 421 -32.82 -0.60 9.40
N PRO A 422 -33.84 -0.05 8.72
CA PRO A 422 -35.23 -0.43 8.99
C PRO A 422 -35.47 -1.93 8.76
N ASP A 423 -36.34 -2.55 9.53
CA ASP A 423 -36.67 -3.97 9.39
C ASP A 423 -37.25 -4.30 8.00
N THR A 424 -37.86 -3.31 7.35
CA THR A 424 -38.46 -3.41 6.01
C THR A 424 -37.44 -3.17 4.88
N LEU A 425 -36.17 -2.91 5.20
CA LEU A 425 -35.16 -2.64 4.18
C LEU A 425 -34.85 -3.91 3.40
N GLU A 426 -35.05 -3.86 2.10
CA GLU A 426 -34.68 -4.95 1.19
C GLU A 426 -33.21 -4.88 0.80
N PRO A 427 -32.60 -6.01 0.38
CA PRO A 427 -31.24 -6.01 -0.19
C PRO A 427 -31.15 -5.08 -1.40
N GLU A 428 -30.07 -4.32 -1.46
CA GLU A 428 -29.80 -3.41 -2.57
C GLU A 428 -29.48 -4.20 -3.85
N MET A 429 -30.07 -3.81 -4.94
CA MET A 429 -29.75 -4.34 -6.26
C MET A 429 -28.87 -3.35 -7.03
N PRO A 430 -27.64 -3.71 -7.38
CA PRO A 430 -26.79 -2.81 -8.16
C PRO A 430 -27.43 -2.55 -9.54
N PRO A 431 -27.32 -1.33 -10.07
CA PRO A 431 -27.91 -0.98 -11.34
C PRO A 431 -27.34 -1.84 -12.47
N LYS A 432 -28.23 -2.34 -13.34
CA LYS A 432 -27.80 -3.12 -14.50
C LYS A 432 -26.89 -2.29 -15.40
N ALA A 433 -25.71 -2.80 -15.66
CA ALA A 433 -24.76 -2.13 -16.53
C ALA A 433 -25.25 -2.12 -18.00
N ASN A 434 -25.22 -0.95 -18.62
CA ASN A 434 -25.51 -0.80 -20.05
C ASN A 434 -24.24 -1.10 -20.86
N LEU A 435 -24.14 -2.32 -21.39
CA LEU A 435 -23.00 -2.80 -22.17
C LEU A 435 -22.73 -1.94 -23.42
N ASP A 436 -23.75 -1.46 -24.09
CA ASP A 436 -23.60 -0.64 -25.30
C ASP A 436 -23.01 0.72 -24.95
N LYS A 437 -23.43 1.31 -23.84
CA LYS A 437 -22.84 2.55 -23.31
C LYS A 437 -21.38 2.35 -22.90
N LEU A 438 -21.05 1.23 -22.26
CA LEU A 438 -19.68 0.89 -21.85
C LEU A 438 -18.76 0.66 -23.06
N MET A 439 -19.27 0.03 -24.12
CA MET A 439 -18.54 -0.14 -25.38
C MET A 439 -18.29 1.19 -26.09
N LYS A 440 -19.30 2.08 -26.19
CA LYS A 440 -19.20 3.40 -26.83
C LYS A 440 -18.30 4.38 -26.09
N LYS A 441 -18.36 4.43 -24.75
CA LYS A 441 -17.53 5.32 -23.91
C LYS A 441 -16.02 5.09 -24.16
N ARG A 442 -15.63 3.87 -24.44
CA ARG A 442 -14.24 3.47 -24.64
C ARG A 442 -13.69 3.76 -26.03
N LEU A 443 -14.55 3.77 -27.04
CA LEU A 443 -14.16 4.20 -28.39
C LEU A 443 -13.83 5.70 -28.39
N LYS A 444 -14.54 6.51 -27.61
CA LYS A 444 -14.25 7.96 -27.44
C LYS A 444 -12.93 8.18 -26.68
N GLY A 445 -12.68 7.49 -25.56
CA GLY A 445 -11.45 7.64 -24.76
C GLY A 445 -10.17 7.24 -25.54
N LYS A 446 -10.23 6.19 -26.37
CA LYS A 446 -9.11 5.84 -27.24
C LYS A 446 -8.81 6.88 -28.32
N ASN A 447 -9.84 7.56 -28.83
CA ASN A 447 -9.65 8.63 -29.79
C ASN A 447 -9.05 9.89 -29.13
N GLU A 448 -9.32 10.15 -27.85
CA GLU A 448 -8.71 11.23 -27.08
C GLU A 448 -7.26 10.92 -26.73
N GLU A 449 -6.94 9.70 -26.24
CA GLU A 449 -5.55 9.26 -25.99
C GLU A 449 -4.70 9.27 -27.26
N LEU A 450 -5.26 8.87 -28.41
CA LEU A 450 -4.58 8.97 -29.71
C LEU A 450 -4.40 10.43 -30.14
N ARG A 451 -5.36 11.32 -29.89
CA ARG A 451 -5.23 12.76 -30.17
C ARG A 451 -4.20 13.42 -29.27
N ASP A 452 -4.11 13.06 -28.00
CA ASP A 452 -3.12 13.59 -27.05
C ASP A 452 -1.71 13.06 -27.33
N SER A 453 -1.56 11.79 -27.70
CA SER A 453 -0.27 11.25 -28.14
C SER A 453 0.21 11.93 -29.45
N TYR A 454 -0.71 12.23 -30.39
CA TYR A 454 -0.40 12.98 -31.61
C TYR A 454 -0.02 14.45 -31.33
N ARG A 455 -0.67 15.10 -30.35
CA ARG A 455 -0.34 16.48 -29.92
C ARG A 455 1.02 16.54 -29.22
N HIS A 456 1.37 15.54 -28.41
CA HIS A 456 2.68 15.49 -27.74
C HIS A 456 3.81 15.09 -28.70
N GLY A 457 3.56 14.20 -29.67
CA GLY A 457 4.50 13.87 -30.73
C GLY A 457 4.85 15.06 -31.63
N LYS A 458 3.87 15.90 -31.98
CA LYS A 458 4.12 17.13 -32.78
C LYS A 458 4.87 18.23 -32.00
N ARG A 459 4.71 18.34 -30.68
CA ARG A 459 5.49 19.28 -29.85
C ARG A 459 6.96 18.89 -29.66
N ALA A 460 7.28 17.58 -29.73
CA ALA A 460 8.66 17.12 -29.71
C ALA A 460 9.39 17.28 -31.05
N ALA A 461 8.67 17.23 -32.18
CA ALA A 461 9.24 17.41 -33.52
C ALA A 461 9.48 18.88 -33.92
N THR A 462 8.89 19.85 -33.20
CA THR A 462 9.06 21.31 -33.47
C THR A 462 10.12 21.95 -32.56
N LYS A 463 10.85 21.15 -31.76
CA LYS A 463 11.97 21.60 -30.91
C LYS A 463 13.30 20.94 -31.25
N ARG A 464 13.50 20.60 -32.52
CA ARG A 464 14.82 20.25 -33.08
C ARG A 464 15.25 21.25 -34.09
#